data_28a53ccae14a0bdc2ba9bc08751a4453
#
_entry.id   28a53ccae14a0bdc2ba9bc08751a4453
#
_cell.length_a   1.000
_cell.length_b   1.000
_cell.length_c   1.000
_cell.angle_alpha   90.00
_cell.angle_beta   90.00
_cell.angle_gamma   90.00
#
_symmetry.space_group_name_H-M   'P 1'
#
loop_
_entity.id
_entity.type
_entity.pdbx_description
1 polymer ?
#
loop_
_entity_poly.entity_id
_entity_poly.type
_entity_poly.pdbx_seq_one_letter_code
_entity_poly.pdbx_strand_id
1 'polypeptide(L)'
;RYVKLQNCETGEEEYCFDDSDVRYDCQDDFAFMTIGNVYECKILLFDCRIISAKLPNHSCIECRIVNNNLSIGNLAVIQIESNGNTYYIAKRDIMHYPKNSKLFLAYSRKDLIQVNGVVAPRLLR
;
A
#
# COMPACT_ATOMS: atom_id res chain seq x y z
N ARG A 1 6.71 -11.55 7.18
CA ARG A 1 6.65 -10.88 8.51
C ARG A 1 5.73 -9.68 8.49
N TYR A 2 5.30 -9.24 9.64
CA TYR A 2 4.56 -7.99 9.78
C TYR A 2 5.46 -6.92 10.38
N VAL A 3 5.34 -5.72 9.85
CA VAL A 3 6.08 -4.54 10.29
C VAL A 3 5.08 -3.51 10.79
N LYS A 4 5.33 -2.97 11.98
CA LYS A 4 4.54 -1.88 12.54
C LYS A 4 5.19 -0.57 12.14
N LEU A 5 4.47 0.26 11.42
CA LEU A 5 4.89 1.58 10.98
C LEU A 5 4.09 2.65 11.72
N GLN A 6 4.74 3.78 11.99
CA GLN A 6 4.07 4.95 12.53
C GLN A 6 4.24 6.11 11.57
N ASN A 7 3.13 6.75 11.21
CA ASN A 7 3.16 7.95 10.38
C ASN A 7 3.76 9.10 11.19
N CYS A 8 4.84 9.69 10.68
CA CYS A 8 5.55 10.77 11.37
C CYS A 8 4.71 12.05 11.52
N GLU A 9 3.74 12.28 10.62
CA GLU A 9 2.91 13.47 10.65
C GLU A 9 1.68 13.32 11.54
N THR A 10 1.03 12.15 11.50
CA THR A 10 -0.25 11.94 12.18
C THR A 10 -0.12 11.14 13.47
N GLY A 11 0.97 10.39 13.66
CA GLY A 11 1.15 9.46 14.77
C GLY A 11 0.37 8.16 14.62
N GLU A 12 -0.40 8.00 13.55
CA GLU A 12 -1.16 6.76 13.31
C GLU A 12 -0.24 5.57 13.09
N GLU A 13 -0.61 4.43 13.65
CA GLU A 13 0.12 3.19 13.49
C GLU A 13 -0.55 2.31 12.43
N GLU A 14 0.29 1.63 11.64
CA GLU A 14 -0.16 0.71 10.61
C GLU A 14 0.65 -0.58 10.68
N TYR A 15 -0.05 -1.70 10.54
CA TYR A 15 0.58 -3.01 10.45
C TYR A 15 0.61 -3.43 8.99
N CYS A 16 1.81 -3.63 8.46
CA CYS A 16 2.02 -3.98 7.06
C CYS A 16 2.70 -5.33 6.93
N PHE A 17 2.25 -6.11 5.96
CA PHE A 17 2.89 -7.37 5.62
C PHE A 17 4.10 -7.09 4.74
N ASP A 18 5.24 -7.67 5.10
CA ASP A 18 6.49 -7.60 4.36
C ASP A 18 6.90 -9.01 3.96
N ASP A 19 6.80 -9.33 2.67
CA ASP A 19 7.22 -10.60 2.10
C ASP A 19 8.57 -10.50 1.35
N SER A 20 9.29 -9.40 1.51
CA SER A 20 10.51 -9.15 0.76
C SER A 20 11.63 -10.14 1.10
N ASP A 21 11.59 -10.75 2.28
CA ASP A 21 12.62 -11.67 2.77
C ASP A 21 12.28 -13.15 2.54
N VAL A 22 11.23 -13.45 1.78
CA VAL A 22 10.81 -14.83 1.50
C VAL A 22 11.87 -15.61 0.69
N ARG A 23 12.75 -14.91 -0.02
CA ARG A 23 13.79 -15.51 -0.85
C ARG A 23 15.17 -15.19 -0.33
N TYR A 24 15.94 -16.23 -0.05
CA TYR A 24 17.31 -16.11 0.46
C TYR A 24 18.29 -15.47 -0.52
N ASP A 25 17.99 -15.51 -1.81
CA ASP A 25 18.84 -14.96 -2.86
C ASP A 25 18.49 -13.53 -3.23
N CYS A 26 17.53 -12.92 -2.52
CA CYS A 26 17.07 -11.59 -2.81
C CYS A 26 17.85 -10.57 -2.00
N GLN A 27 18.50 -9.63 -2.71
CA GLN A 27 19.27 -8.56 -2.08
C GLN A 27 18.46 -7.28 -1.86
N ASP A 28 17.29 -7.18 -2.49
CA ASP A 28 16.44 -6.00 -2.43
C ASP A 28 15.28 -6.20 -1.45
N ASP A 29 15.58 -6.77 -0.28
CA ASP A 29 14.60 -6.92 0.78
C ASP A 29 14.59 -5.69 1.70
N PHE A 30 13.68 -5.68 2.66
CA PHE A 30 13.53 -4.59 3.62
C PHE A 30 14.22 -4.88 4.95
N ALA A 31 15.17 -5.81 4.96
CA ALA A 31 15.90 -6.17 6.18
C ALA A 31 16.77 -5.03 6.70
N PHE A 32 17.09 -4.03 5.87
CA PHE A 32 17.84 -2.85 6.31
C PHE A 32 17.05 -1.94 7.25
N MET A 33 15.73 -2.12 7.37
CA MET A 33 14.91 -1.30 8.25
C MET A 33 15.20 -1.62 9.71
N THR A 34 15.37 -0.57 10.51
CA THR A 34 15.59 -0.68 11.95
C THR A 34 14.60 0.18 12.71
N ILE A 35 14.24 -0.28 13.90
CA ILE A 35 13.33 0.43 14.78
C ILE A 35 13.93 1.79 15.16
N GLY A 36 13.10 2.84 15.12
CA GLY A 36 13.50 4.20 15.47
C GLY A 36 13.96 5.04 14.29
N ASN A 37 14.21 4.44 13.14
CA ASN A 37 14.57 5.19 11.93
C ASN A 37 13.32 5.54 11.12
N VAL A 38 13.46 6.57 10.29
CA VAL A 38 12.39 7.08 9.43
C VAL A 38 12.66 6.64 8.00
N TYR A 39 11.63 6.14 7.34
CA TYR A 39 11.70 5.64 5.97
C TYR A 39 10.56 6.21 5.14
N GLU A 40 10.80 6.38 3.84
CA GLU A 40 9.75 6.68 2.88
C GLU A 40 9.16 5.37 2.37
N CYS A 41 7.93 5.06 2.79
CA CYS A 41 7.28 3.79 2.53
C CYS A 41 6.10 3.93 1.58
N LYS A 42 5.91 2.93 0.73
CA LYS A 42 4.69 2.80 -0.08
C LYS A 42 3.95 1.54 0.33
N ILE A 43 2.67 1.69 0.59
CA ILE A 43 1.79 0.63 1.09
C ILE A 43 0.72 0.33 0.06
N LEU A 44 0.60 -0.93 -0.31
CA LEU A 44 -0.44 -1.43 -1.19
C LEU A 44 -1.59 -2.00 -0.36
N LEU A 45 -2.81 -1.62 -0.67
CA LEU A 45 -3.99 -2.27 -0.14
C LEU A 45 -4.26 -3.51 -0.99
N PHE A 46 -4.03 -4.67 -0.40
CA PHE A 46 -4.09 -5.94 -1.12
C PHE A 46 -5.53 -6.44 -1.24
N ASP A 47 -5.87 -6.94 -2.42
CA ASP A 47 -7.18 -7.54 -2.72
C ASP A 47 -8.32 -6.56 -2.45
N CYS A 48 -8.24 -5.39 -3.08
CA CYS A 48 -9.24 -4.34 -2.95
C CYS A 48 -10.49 -4.63 -3.75
N ARG A 49 -11.62 -4.22 -3.19
CA ARG A 49 -12.89 -4.16 -3.92
C ARG A 49 -13.65 -2.90 -3.50
N ILE A 50 -14.47 -2.42 -4.42
CA ILE A 50 -15.33 -1.27 -4.17
C ILE A 50 -16.58 -1.76 -3.44
N ILE A 51 -16.95 -1.01 -2.39
CA ILE A 51 -18.16 -1.26 -1.62
C ILE A 51 -19.03 0.00 -1.62
N SER A 52 -20.32 -0.16 -1.37
CA SER A 52 -21.28 0.97 -1.43
C SER A 52 -21.25 1.82 -0.18
N ALA A 53 -20.84 1.28 0.96
CA ALA A 53 -20.78 2.00 2.22
C ALA A 53 -19.78 1.31 3.15
N LYS A 54 -19.31 2.07 4.16
CA LYS A 54 -18.39 1.55 5.17
C LYS A 54 -19.04 0.40 5.92
N LEU A 55 -18.31 -0.73 6.01
CA LEU A 55 -18.75 -1.91 6.73
C LEU A 55 -18.13 -1.92 8.12
N PRO A 56 -18.91 -2.10 9.20
CA PRO A 56 -18.36 -2.22 10.53
C PRO A 56 -17.53 -3.51 10.63
N ASN A 57 -16.43 -3.45 11.39
CA ASN A 57 -15.53 -4.59 11.65
C ASN A 57 -14.83 -5.15 10.41
N HIS A 58 -14.80 -4.41 9.31
CA HIS A 58 -14.04 -4.76 8.12
C HIS A 58 -12.93 -3.77 7.87
N SER A 59 -11.86 -4.24 7.25
CA SER A 59 -10.79 -3.38 6.77
C SER A 59 -11.30 -2.62 5.55
N CYS A 60 -11.73 -1.38 5.76
CA CYS A 60 -12.25 -0.53 4.69
C CYS A 60 -11.87 0.92 4.92
N ILE A 61 -11.79 1.67 3.83
CA ILE A 61 -11.48 3.10 3.87
C ILE A 61 -12.35 3.86 2.88
N GLU A 62 -12.58 5.11 3.20
CA GLU A 62 -13.06 6.10 2.25
C GLU A 62 -11.85 6.81 1.66
N CYS A 63 -11.76 6.89 0.34
CA CYS A 63 -10.60 7.44 -0.32
C CYS A 63 -10.95 8.24 -1.57
N ARG A 64 -9.96 8.95 -2.08
CA ARG A 64 -10.03 9.68 -3.34
C ARG A 64 -8.88 9.21 -4.25
N ILE A 65 -9.16 8.98 -5.52
CA ILE A 65 -8.14 8.66 -6.50
C ILE A 65 -7.33 9.92 -6.81
N VAL A 66 -6.02 9.85 -6.62
CA VAL A 66 -5.08 10.95 -6.87
C VAL A 66 -4.40 10.79 -8.23
N ASN A 67 -3.98 9.56 -8.55
CA ASN A 67 -3.32 9.29 -9.82
C ASN A 67 -3.62 7.85 -10.24
N ASN A 68 -4.18 7.68 -11.44
CA ASN A 68 -4.57 6.37 -11.96
C ASN A 68 -3.65 5.85 -13.06
N ASN A 69 -2.45 6.41 -13.19
CA ASN A 69 -1.50 6.05 -14.24
C ASN A 69 -0.08 5.98 -13.69
N LEU A 70 0.16 5.02 -12.79
CA LEU A 70 1.43 4.79 -12.13
C LEU A 70 1.84 3.34 -12.21
N SER A 71 3.13 3.10 -12.00
CA SER A 71 3.69 1.75 -11.81
C SER A 71 4.65 1.75 -10.64
N ILE A 72 4.64 0.66 -9.89
CA ILE A 72 5.65 0.37 -8.87
C ILE A 72 6.24 -0.99 -9.24
N GLY A 73 7.53 -1.01 -9.60
CA GLY A 73 8.10 -2.17 -10.26
C GLY A 73 7.33 -2.46 -11.55
N ASN A 74 6.88 -3.70 -11.71
CA ASN A 74 6.10 -4.14 -12.88
C ASN A 74 4.59 -4.12 -12.63
N LEU A 75 4.15 -3.61 -11.49
CA LEU A 75 2.73 -3.55 -11.14
C LEU A 75 2.15 -2.19 -11.49
N ALA A 76 1.10 -2.18 -12.33
CA ALA A 76 0.31 -0.99 -12.57
C ALA A 76 -0.56 -0.71 -11.34
N VAL A 77 -0.48 0.50 -10.80
CA VAL A 77 -1.16 0.88 -9.56
C VAL A 77 -1.93 2.18 -9.71
N ILE A 78 -2.87 2.36 -8.79
CA ILE A 78 -3.60 3.60 -8.61
C ILE A 78 -3.20 4.16 -7.24
N GLN A 79 -2.85 5.44 -7.22
CA GLN A 79 -2.55 6.16 -5.98
C GLN A 79 -3.83 6.76 -5.43
N ILE A 80 -4.09 6.50 -4.16
CA ILE A 80 -5.25 7.03 -3.45
C ILE A 80 -4.82 7.77 -2.20
N GLU A 81 -5.69 8.64 -1.73
CA GLU A 81 -5.54 9.38 -0.49
C GLU A 81 -6.72 9.13 0.44
N SER A 82 -6.43 8.87 1.70
CA SER A 82 -7.43 8.68 2.76
C SER A 82 -6.92 9.30 4.05
N ASN A 83 -7.62 10.29 4.57
CA ASN A 83 -7.27 10.98 5.82
C ASN A 83 -5.82 11.46 5.89
N GLY A 84 -5.31 12.01 4.80
CA GLY A 84 -3.94 12.50 4.71
C GLY A 84 -2.88 11.42 4.49
N ASN A 85 -3.27 10.16 4.43
CA ASN A 85 -2.38 9.04 4.12
C ASN A 85 -2.48 8.68 2.64
N THR A 86 -1.34 8.28 2.07
CA THR A 86 -1.27 7.80 0.69
C THR A 86 -1.16 6.29 0.66
N TYR A 87 -1.99 5.65 -0.16
CA TYR A 87 -1.95 4.21 -0.41
C TYR A 87 -1.95 3.94 -1.89
N TYR A 88 -1.64 2.70 -2.23
CA TYR A 88 -1.66 2.22 -3.62
C TYR A 88 -2.55 1.00 -3.73
N ILE A 89 -3.17 0.84 -4.89
CA ILE A 89 -4.06 -0.27 -5.20
C ILE A 89 -3.65 -0.83 -6.54
N ALA A 90 -3.66 -2.15 -6.70
CA ALA A 90 -3.46 -2.75 -8.02
C ALA A 90 -4.53 -2.24 -8.99
N LYS A 91 -4.13 -1.70 -10.12
CA LYS A 91 -5.06 -1.12 -11.11
C LYS A 91 -6.12 -2.12 -11.56
N ARG A 92 -5.76 -3.41 -11.63
CA ARG A 92 -6.68 -4.48 -12.01
C ARG A 92 -7.86 -4.65 -11.04
N ASP A 93 -7.71 -4.21 -9.78
CA ASP A 93 -8.76 -4.38 -8.77
C ASP A 93 -9.88 -3.36 -8.92
N ILE A 94 -9.56 -2.15 -9.38
CA ILE A 94 -10.55 -1.07 -9.51
C ILE A 94 -10.36 -0.31 -10.83
N MET A 95 -10.48 -1.01 -11.95
CA MET A 95 -10.38 -0.41 -13.29
C MET A 95 -11.56 0.52 -13.58
N HIS A 96 -11.33 1.50 -14.44
CA HIS A 96 -12.35 2.38 -15.04
C HIS A 96 -12.87 3.51 -14.15
N TYR A 97 -12.19 3.87 -13.07
CA TYR A 97 -12.55 5.03 -12.29
C TYR A 97 -11.62 6.21 -12.60
N PRO A 98 -12.18 7.40 -12.88
CA PRO A 98 -11.37 8.56 -13.20
C PRO A 98 -10.68 9.14 -11.97
N LYS A 99 -9.67 9.97 -12.25
CA LYS A 99 -9.00 10.78 -11.23
C LYS A 99 -10.03 11.62 -10.46
N ASN A 100 -9.81 11.79 -9.17
CA ASN A 100 -10.68 12.51 -8.22
C ASN A 100 -11.98 11.78 -7.84
N SER A 101 -12.19 10.55 -8.30
CA SER A 101 -13.30 9.73 -7.82
C SER A 101 -13.17 9.47 -6.33
N LYS A 102 -14.31 9.57 -5.62
CA LYS A 102 -14.41 9.20 -4.20
C LYS A 102 -15.00 7.81 -4.11
N LEU A 103 -14.34 6.94 -3.35
CA LEU A 103 -14.68 5.53 -3.28
C LEU A 103 -14.65 5.05 -1.83
N PHE A 104 -15.49 4.05 -1.54
CA PHE A 104 -15.33 3.19 -0.37
C PHE A 104 -14.68 1.89 -0.84
N LEU A 105 -13.60 1.49 -0.17
CA LEU A 105 -12.84 0.29 -0.52
C LEU A 105 -12.74 -0.64 0.68
N ALA A 106 -12.94 -1.92 0.42
CA ALA A 106 -12.56 -2.98 1.33
C ALA A 106 -11.26 -3.62 0.84
N TYR A 107 -10.39 -4.03 1.74
CA TYR A 107 -9.13 -4.69 1.42
C TYR A 107 -8.82 -5.79 2.43
N SER A 108 -7.97 -6.74 2.04
CA SER A 108 -7.63 -7.89 2.88
C SER A 108 -6.48 -7.61 3.84
N ARG A 109 -5.46 -6.86 3.39
CA ARG A 109 -4.32 -6.50 4.22
C ARG A 109 -3.56 -5.32 3.61
N LYS A 110 -2.68 -4.72 4.41
CA LYS A 110 -1.74 -3.70 3.94
C LYS A 110 -0.41 -4.39 3.66
N ASP A 111 0.11 -4.22 2.44
CA ASP A 111 1.40 -4.78 2.03
C ASP A 111 2.42 -3.66 1.88
N LEU A 112 3.58 -3.81 2.51
CA LEU A 112 4.71 -2.91 2.34
C LEU A 112 5.41 -3.29 1.02
N ILE A 113 5.38 -2.38 0.05
CA ILE A 113 5.84 -2.69 -1.31
C ILE A 113 7.05 -1.89 -1.76
N GLN A 114 7.39 -0.81 -1.09
CA GLN A 114 8.58 -0.01 -1.39
C GLN A 114 9.05 0.73 -0.14
N VAL A 115 10.35 0.74 0.08
CA VAL A 115 10.98 1.47 1.19
C VAL A 115 12.20 2.20 0.67
N ASN A 116 12.23 3.53 0.79
CA ASN A 116 13.31 4.39 0.30
C ASN A 116 13.72 4.08 -1.14
N GLY A 117 12.75 3.84 -2.02
CA GLY A 117 12.99 3.52 -3.43
C GLY A 117 13.28 2.06 -3.72
N VAL A 118 13.50 1.23 -2.70
CA VAL A 118 13.71 -0.22 -2.89
C VAL A 118 12.36 -0.89 -3.01
N VAL A 119 12.10 -1.50 -4.16
CA VAL A 119 10.82 -2.15 -4.49
C VAL A 119 10.85 -3.60 -4.05
N ALA A 120 9.76 -4.07 -3.46
CA ALA A 120 9.64 -5.48 -3.07
C ALA A 120 9.89 -6.40 -4.28
N PRO A 121 10.71 -7.44 -4.14
CA PRO A 121 11.16 -8.26 -5.27
C PRO A 121 10.04 -8.87 -6.09
N ARG A 122 8.92 -9.24 -5.48
CA ARG A 122 7.78 -9.82 -6.20
C ARG A 122 7.18 -8.88 -7.25
N LEU A 123 7.36 -7.57 -7.08
CA LEU A 123 6.86 -6.58 -8.03
C LEU A 123 7.81 -6.34 -9.20
N LEU A 124 8.98 -6.94 -9.19
CA LEU A 124 9.98 -6.83 -10.24
C LEU A 124 9.99 -8.04 -11.20
N ARG A 125 9.07 -8.95 -11.03
CA ARG A 125 8.99 -10.21 -11.80
C ARG A 125 8.04 -10.09 -12.98
#